data_d6c5acc66bda929b3eeefdd5c9dd76a1
#
_entry.id   d6c5acc66bda929b3eeefdd5c9dd76a1
#
_cell.length_a   1.000
_cell.length_b   1.000
_cell.length_c   1.000
_cell.angle_alpha   90.00
_cell.angle_beta   90.00
_cell.angle_gamma   90.00
#
_symmetry.space_group_name_H-M   'P 1'
#
loop_
_entity.id
_entity.type
_entity.pdbx_description
1 polymer ?
#
loop_
_entity_poly.entity_id
_entity_poly.type
_entity_poly.pdbx_seq_one_letter_code
_entity_poly.pdbx_strand_id
1 'polypeptide(L)'
;MFKKLIVAAAMSLSLVPAFGGTASAHASIQMYGSTATAGGYGVLYVRIPHGCTGGLATDTVVVSIPAGFASVRPQQIGGWQASRTMAGTTVTEVRWSGGSLPDSQFADFGISVRFPTTAGMYGLKVVQYCGTASVTWDGKDLPMVNVASVDAPTPAVVKASKHHSAMKVMVDASSVNAGDKVVLELASEGKTVRVMSRMLNGQGDLVAEVPMRGKTAKGSTYVLREGSTVTVKLSGHTIGTATMGAGSTSGH
;
A
#
# COMPACT_ATOMS: atom_id res chain seq x y z
N MET A 1 40.33 -68.84 -34.00
CA MET A 1 40.51 -68.27 -32.63
C MET A 1 39.89 -66.89 -32.56
N PHE A 2 38.62 -66.82 -32.17
CA PHE A 2 37.93 -65.51 -32.01
C PHE A 2 37.85 -65.18 -30.51
N LYS A 3 38.54 -64.10 -30.09
CA LYS A 3 38.45 -63.55 -28.75
C LYS A 3 37.19 -62.70 -28.66
N LYS A 4 36.23 -63.10 -27.81
CA LYS A 4 35.02 -62.30 -27.48
C LYS A 4 35.41 -61.22 -26.46
N LEU A 5 35.31 -59.96 -26.82
CA LEU A 5 35.41 -58.83 -25.93
C LEU A 5 34.03 -58.62 -25.24
N ILE A 6 33.98 -58.76 -23.93
CA ILE A 6 32.81 -58.40 -23.11
C ILE A 6 32.99 -56.95 -22.67
N VAL A 7 32.15 -56.05 -23.16
CA VAL A 7 32.10 -54.68 -22.69
C VAL A 7 31.08 -54.63 -21.54
N ALA A 8 31.56 -54.44 -20.32
CA ALA A 8 30.72 -54.20 -19.15
C ALA A 8 30.31 -52.71 -19.13
N ALA A 9 29.02 -52.41 -19.40
CA ALA A 9 28.47 -51.11 -19.23
C ALA A 9 28.17 -50.85 -17.75
N ALA A 10 28.99 -49.96 -17.12
CA ALA A 10 28.73 -49.48 -15.77
C ALA A 10 27.62 -48.43 -15.82
N MET A 11 26.42 -48.76 -15.37
CA MET A 11 25.36 -47.77 -15.09
C MET A 11 25.72 -46.97 -13.83
N SER A 12 26.18 -45.75 -14.02
CA SER A 12 26.34 -44.77 -12.95
C SER A 12 24.97 -44.26 -12.53
N LEU A 13 24.47 -44.74 -11.40
CA LEU A 13 23.25 -44.24 -10.77
C LEU A 13 23.56 -42.87 -10.16
N SER A 14 23.21 -41.80 -10.87
CA SER A 14 23.33 -40.44 -10.37
C SER A 14 22.33 -40.23 -9.24
N LEU A 15 22.80 -40.23 -8.00
CA LEU A 15 22.02 -39.75 -6.85
C LEU A 15 21.80 -38.26 -7.01
N VAL A 16 20.64 -37.85 -7.51
CA VAL A 16 20.19 -36.44 -7.47
C VAL A 16 19.81 -36.16 -6.02
N PRO A 17 20.49 -35.28 -5.30
CA PRO A 17 20.01 -34.87 -3.98
C PRO A 17 18.67 -34.17 -4.20
N ALA A 18 17.58 -34.76 -3.72
CA ALA A 18 16.30 -34.11 -3.59
C ALA A 18 16.50 -32.97 -2.56
N PHE A 19 16.72 -31.75 -3.04
CA PHE A 19 16.53 -30.58 -2.22
C PHE A 19 15.04 -30.50 -1.88
N GLY A 20 14.66 -31.23 -0.82
CA GLY A 20 13.39 -31.05 -0.16
C GLY A 20 13.39 -29.64 0.42
N GLY A 21 12.90 -28.66 -0.37
CA GLY A 21 12.50 -27.39 0.18
C GLY A 21 11.53 -27.69 1.31
N THR A 22 11.84 -27.27 2.53
CA THR A 22 10.92 -27.35 3.65
C THR A 22 9.67 -26.61 3.23
N ALA A 23 8.59 -27.35 2.93
CA ALA A 23 7.28 -26.75 2.74
C ALA A 23 7.02 -25.94 4.01
N SER A 24 6.92 -24.62 3.89
CA SER A 24 6.62 -23.76 5.04
C SER A 24 5.21 -24.09 5.52
N ALA A 25 5.14 -24.89 6.57
CA ALA A 25 3.90 -25.22 7.25
C ALA A 25 3.39 -24.12 8.16
N HIS A 26 3.94 -22.89 8.00
CA HIS A 26 3.64 -21.75 8.85
C HIS A 26 2.58 -20.83 8.22
N ALA A 27 1.73 -20.25 9.05
CA ALA A 27 0.87 -19.14 8.60
C ALA A 27 1.72 -18.00 8.02
N SER A 28 1.20 -17.33 7.02
CA SER A 28 1.92 -16.26 6.33
C SER A 28 0.99 -15.11 5.94
N ILE A 29 1.56 -13.93 5.71
CA ILE A 29 0.80 -12.79 5.17
C ILE A 29 0.98 -12.75 3.65
N GLN A 30 -0.14 -12.69 2.93
CA GLN A 30 -0.19 -12.53 1.49
C GLN A 30 -0.74 -11.14 1.14
N MET A 31 -0.09 -10.45 0.21
CA MET A 31 -0.49 -9.13 -0.26
C MET A 31 -0.89 -9.13 -1.76
N TYR A 32 -0.68 -10.26 -2.45
CA TYR A 32 -1.04 -10.46 -3.87
C TYR A 32 -0.59 -9.32 -4.80
N GLY A 33 0.65 -8.89 -4.66
CA GLY A 33 1.26 -7.84 -5.46
C GLY A 33 0.93 -6.41 -5.00
N SER A 34 0.07 -6.24 -3.99
CA SER A 34 -0.14 -4.94 -3.36
C SER A 34 0.98 -4.62 -2.38
N THR A 35 1.25 -3.34 -2.18
CA THR A 35 2.21 -2.86 -1.17
C THR A 35 1.46 -2.30 0.03
N ALA A 36 1.81 -2.74 1.24
CA ALA A 36 1.37 -2.08 2.46
C ALA A 36 2.17 -0.77 2.62
N THR A 37 1.49 0.36 2.50
CA THR A 37 2.09 1.70 2.62
C THR A 37 1.69 2.37 3.91
N ALA A 38 2.60 3.08 4.58
CA ALA A 38 2.34 3.77 5.83
C ALA A 38 1.13 4.72 5.74
N GLY A 39 0.14 4.53 6.62
CA GLY A 39 -1.11 5.29 6.65
C GLY A 39 -2.10 5.00 5.50
N GLY A 40 -1.72 4.15 4.54
CA GLY A 40 -2.56 3.73 3.40
C GLY A 40 -3.64 2.71 3.80
N TYR A 41 -4.59 2.49 2.91
CA TYR A 41 -5.61 1.45 3.05
C TYR A 41 -5.28 0.25 2.17
N GLY A 42 -5.60 -0.96 2.63
CA GLY A 42 -5.41 -2.17 1.85
C GLY A 42 -6.07 -3.39 2.49
N VAL A 43 -5.87 -4.53 1.85
CA VAL A 43 -6.26 -5.83 2.38
C VAL A 43 -5.01 -6.69 2.51
N LEU A 44 -4.79 -7.23 3.70
CA LEU A 44 -3.83 -8.31 3.91
C LEU A 44 -4.59 -9.61 4.10
N TYR A 45 -3.98 -10.72 3.70
CA TYR A 45 -4.56 -12.05 3.84
C TYR A 45 -3.67 -12.91 4.73
N VAL A 46 -4.24 -13.41 5.81
CA VAL A 46 -3.58 -14.42 6.64
C VAL A 46 -3.84 -15.77 5.99
N ARG A 47 -2.79 -16.38 5.44
CA ARG A 47 -2.86 -17.71 4.87
C ARG A 47 -2.66 -18.76 5.94
N ILE A 48 -3.63 -19.66 6.09
CA ILE A 48 -3.50 -20.89 6.84
C ILE A 48 -3.17 -22.00 5.82
N PRO A 49 -1.99 -22.63 5.92
CA PRO A 49 -1.49 -23.50 4.84
C PRO A 49 -2.21 -24.85 4.75
N HIS A 50 -2.79 -25.33 5.84
CA HIS A 50 -3.51 -26.61 5.91
C HIS A 50 -4.28 -26.72 7.23
N GLY A 51 -5.00 -27.82 7.46
CA GLY A 51 -5.58 -28.17 8.75
C GLY A 51 -4.53 -28.45 9.84
N CYS A 52 -4.94 -29.03 10.96
CA CYS A 52 -4.01 -29.39 12.02
C CYS A 52 -3.43 -30.82 11.83
N THR A 53 -2.35 -31.08 12.56
CA THR A 53 -1.72 -32.42 12.60
C THR A 53 -2.75 -33.52 12.88
N GLY A 54 -2.61 -34.64 12.20
CA GLY A 54 -3.54 -35.79 12.32
C GLY A 54 -4.78 -35.67 11.45
N GLY A 55 -4.79 -34.76 10.45
CA GLY A 55 -5.88 -34.62 9.49
C GLY A 55 -7.08 -33.83 10.04
N LEU A 56 -6.96 -33.20 11.19
CA LEU A 56 -8.03 -32.40 11.79
C LEU A 56 -8.26 -31.11 10.99
N ALA A 57 -9.52 -30.85 10.63
CA ALA A 57 -9.88 -29.60 9.96
C ALA A 57 -9.79 -28.41 10.90
N THR A 58 -9.33 -27.26 10.39
CA THR A 58 -9.40 -25.99 11.10
C THR A 58 -10.84 -25.51 11.17
N ASP A 59 -11.32 -25.23 12.36
CA ASP A 59 -12.67 -24.71 12.61
C ASP A 59 -12.68 -23.25 13.07
N THR A 60 -11.55 -22.74 13.53
CA THR A 60 -11.43 -21.37 14.02
C THR A 60 -10.03 -20.82 13.74
N VAL A 61 -9.97 -19.56 13.29
CA VAL A 61 -8.75 -18.79 13.10
C VAL A 61 -8.86 -17.46 13.87
N VAL A 62 -7.87 -17.17 14.68
CA VAL A 62 -7.78 -15.94 15.48
C VAL A 62 -6.52 -15.20 15.11
N VAL A 63 -6.64 -13.90 14.84
CA VAL A 63 -5.52 -13.04 14.47
C VAL A 63 -5.47 -11.85 15.41
N SER A 64 -4.38 -11.72 16.16
CA SER A 64 -4.13 -10.54 16.99
C SER A 64 -3.67 -9.38 16.12
N ILE A 65 -4.29 -8.23 16.29
CA ILE A 65 -4.00 -7.02 15.53
C ILE A 65 -3.04 -6.15 16.33
N PRO A 66 -1.82 -5.92 15.86
CA PRO A 66 -0.87 -5.08 16.58
C PRO A 66 -1.28 -3.61 16.55
N ALA A 67 -0.74 -2.83 17.50
CA ALA A 67 -0.99 -1.40 17.57
C ALA A 67 -0.60 -0.67 16.27
N GLY A 68 -1.31 0.41 15.96
CA GLY A 68 -1.10 1.23 14.77
C GLY A 68 -2.01 0.90 13.60
N PHE A 69 -2.57 -0.32 13.52
CA PHE A 69 -3.60 -0.65 12.54
C PHE A 69 -4.93 0.00 12.91
N ALA A 70 -5.63 0.52 11.91
CA ALA A 70 -6.94 1.15 12.09
C ALA A 70 -7.94 0.64 11.04
N SER A 71 -9.22 0.98 11.20
CA SER A 71 -10.31 0.60 10.27
C SER A 71 -10.36 -0.90 9.97
N VAL A 72 -9.98 -1.74 10.93
CA VAL A 72 -9.85 -3.19 10.78
C VAL A 72 -11.20 -3.86 10.56
N ARG A 73 -11.34 -4.60 9.47
CA ARG A 73 -12.56 -5.34 9.12
C ARG A 73 -12.19 -6.72 8.57
N PRO A 74 -12.63 -7.82 9.19
CA PRO A 74 -12.45 -9.16 8.64
C PRO A 74 -13.30 -9.34 7.38
N GLN A 75 -12.77 -10.10 6.42
CA GLN A 75 -13.50 -10.54 5.25
C GLN A 75 -14.65 -11.48 5.65
N GLN A 76 -15.83 -11.32 5.03
CA GLN A 76 -16.89 -12.31 5.08
C GLN A 76 -16.50 -13.51 4.21
N ILE A 77 -16.42 -14.69 4.80
CA ILE A 77 -16.09 -15.95 4.12
C ILE A 77 -17.27 -16.90 4.29
N GLY A 78 -17.70 -17.53 3.19
CA GLY A 78 -18.79 -18.52 3.23
C GLY A 78 -18.48 -19.67 4.19
N GLY A 79 -19.43 -20.04 5.04
CA GLY A 79 -19.26 -21.09 6.05
C GLY A 79 -18.51 -20.67 7.32
N TRP A 80 -18.01 -19.41 7.39
CA TRP A 80 -17.33 -18.87 8.57
C TRP A 80 -18.08 -17.67 9.14
N GLN A 81 -18.12 -17.58 10.47
CA GLN A 81 -18.58 -16.40 11.19
C GLN A 81 -17.38 -15.51 11.55
N ALA A 82 -17.39 -14.27 11.04
CA ALA A 82 -16.35 -13.29 11.32
C ALA A 82 -16.76 -12.38 12.49
N SER A 83 -15.84 -12.12 13.42
CA SER A 83 -16.04 -11.21 14.56
C SER A 83 -14.79 -10.41 14.86
N ARG A 84 -14.92 -9.39 15.72
CA ARG A 84 -13.83 -8.52 16.18
C ARG A 84 -13.90 -8.33 17.68
N THR A 85 -12.75 -8.35 18.33
CA THR A 85 -12.60 -7.92 19.73
C THR A 85 -12.09 -6.49 19.75
N MET A 86 -12.69 -5.64 20.60
CA MET A 86 -12.38 -4.22 20.69
C MET A 86 -11.79 -3.90 22.09
N ALA A 87 -10.77 -3.04 22.12
CA ALA A 87 -10.33 -2.34 23.30
C ALA A 87 -10.59 -0.83 23.07
N GLY A 88 -11.66 -0.33 23.68
CA GLY A 88 -12.18 1.00 23.35
C GLY A 88 -12.61 1.10 21.87
N THR A 89 -11.98 1.98 21.11
CA THR A 89 -12.22 2.15 19.67
C THR A 89 -11.28 1.34 18.78
N THR A 90 -10.31 0.62 19.36
CA THR A 90 -9.28 -0.11 18.64
C THR A 90 -9.64 -1.59 18.55
N VAL A 91 -9.57 -2.17 17.35
CA VAL A 91 -9.68 -3.62 17.17
C VAL A 91 -8.35 -4.25 17.56
N THR A 92 -8.41 -5.20 18.51
CA THR A 92 -7.23 -5.93 19.01
C THR A 92 -7.14 -7.35 18.47
N GLU A 93 -8.27 -7.88 17.96
CA GLU A 93 -8.35 -9.24 17.45
C GLU A 93 -9.43 -9.33 16.38
N VAL A 94 -9.20 -10.16 15.37
CA VAL A 94 -10.22 -10.66 14.45
C VAL A 94 -10.30 -12.17 14.54
N ARG A 95 -11.51 -12.71 14.38
CA ARG A 95 -11.79 -14.14 14.53
C ARG A 95 -12.74 -14.60 13.44
N TRP A 96 -12.45 -15.77 12.87
CA TRP A 96 -13.36 -16.54 12.04
C TRP A 96 -13.59 -17.88 12.72
N SER A 97 -14.84 -18.33 12.85
CA SER A 97 -15.22 -19.57 13.52
C SER A 97 -16.36 -20.28 12.80
N GLY A 98 -16.52 -21.57 13.11
CA GLY A 98 -17.59 -22.42 12.56
C GLY A 98 -17.33 -22.93 11.15
N GLY A 99 -16.14 -22.70 10.60
CA GLY A 99 -15.74 -23.22 9.31
C GLY A 99 -15.16 -24.63 9.38
N SER A 100 -14.63 -25.10 8.24
CA SER A 100 -13.91 -26.38 8.14
C SER A 100 -12.88 -26.29 7.02
N LEU A 101 -11.61 -26.09 7.38
CA LEU A 101 -10.49 -26.14 6.44
C LEU A 101 -9.79 -27.49 6.56
N PRO A 102 -9.94 -28.41 5.57
CA PRO A 102 -9.27 -29.70 5.59
C PRO A 102 -7.75 -29.57 5.54
N ASP A 103 -7.04 -30.60 6.03
CA ASP A 103 -5.57 -30.63 6.02
C ASP A 103 -4.97 -30.61 4.59
N SER A 104 -5.72 -31.04 3.60
CA SER A 104 -5.29 -31.05 2.19
C SER A 104 -5.49 -29.73 1.46
N GLN A 105 -5.97 -28.67 2.14
CA GLN A 105 -6.31 -27.39 1.53
C GLN A 105 -5.72 -26.23 2.33
N PHE A 106 -5.50 -25.08 1.66
CA PHE A 106 -5.20 -23.83 2.33
C PHE A 106 -6.38 -22.86 2.26
N ALA A 107 -6.39 -21.87 3.14
CA ALA A 107 -7.35 -20.78 3.08
C ALA A 107 -6.69 -19.45 3.39
N ASP A 108 -7.21 -18.40 2.77
CA ASP A 108 -6.80 -17.01 2.99
C ASP A 108 -7.90 -16.24 3.72
N PHE A 109 -7.55 -15.67 4.86
CA PHE A 109 -8.44 -14.91 5.72
C PHE A 109 -8.12 -13.41 5.56
N GLY A 110 -8.93 -12.71 4.77
CA GLY A 110 -8.70 -11.31 4.42
C GLY A 110 -9.06 -10.36 5.55
N ILE A 111 -8.21 -9.35 5.75
CA ILE A 111 -8.44 -8.26 6.70
C ILE A 111 -8.23 -6.94 5.97
N SER A 112 -9.31 -6.18 5.79
CA SER A 112 -9.22 -4.80 5.33
C SER A 112 -8.74 -3.92 6.47
N VAL A 113 -7.73 -3.09 6.22
CA VAL A 113 -7.09 -2.26 7.23
C VAL A 113 -6.70 -0.90 6.69
N ARG A 114 -6.53 0.06 7.57
CA ARG A 114 -5.59 1.15 7.39
C ARG A 114 -4.29 0.76 8.07
N PHE A 115 -3.19 0.73 7.31
CA PHE A 115 -1.87 0.40 7.82
C PHE A 115 -1.35 1.44 8.82
N PRO A 116 -0.43 1.06 9.73
CA PRO A 116 0.24 2.00 10.60
C PRO A 116 0.86 3.18 9.84
N THR A 117 0.90 4.34 10.45
CA THR A 117 1.51 5.55 9.87
C THR A 117 3.04 5.53 9.89
N THR A 118 3.62 4.63 10.66
CA THR A 118 5.07 4.41 10.73
C THR A 118 5.44 3.21 9.87
N ALA A 119 6.42 3.37 9.00
CA ALA A 119 6.98 2.26 8.23
C ALA A 119 7.71 1.26 9.14
N GLY A 120 7.71 0.00 8.77
CA GLY A 120 8.38 -1.05 9.54
C GLY A 120 7.73 -2.43 9.38
N MET A 121 8.30 -3.39 10.11
CA MET A 121 7.79 -4.75 10.16
C MET A 121 6.78 -4.91 11.28
N TYR A 122 5.60 -5.44 10.95
CA TYR A 122 4.51 -5.68 11.92
C TYR A 122 4.13 -7.14 11.91
N GLY A 123 4.18 -7.76 13.09
CA GLY A 123 3.83 -9.17 13.27
C GLY A 123 2.38 -9.34 13.70
N LEU A 124 1.68 -10.27 13.08
CA LEU A 124 0.32 -10.65 13.43
C LEU A 124 0.34 -12.05 14.04
N LYS A 125 0.20 -12.15 15.35
CA LYS A 125 0.08 -13.46 16.01
C LYS A 125 -1.18 -14.15 15.51
N VAL A 126 -1.05 -15.41 15.11
CA VAL A 126 -2.16 -16.22 14.60
C VAL A 126 -2.32 -17.49 15.45
N VAL A 127 -3.55 -17.80 15.79
CA VAL A 127 -3.91 -19.06 16.43
C VAL A 127 -4.95 -19.79 15.57
N GLN A 128 -4.64 -21.01 15.21
CA GLN A 128 -5.52 -21.93 14.50
C GLN A 128 -6.07 -22.96 15.48
N TYR A 129 -7.36 -23.19 15.50
CA TYR A 129 -8.00 -24.24 16.27
C TYR A 129 -8.59 -25.32 15.38
N CYS A 130 -8.50 -26.56 15.84
CA CYS A 130 -9.00 -27.77 15.18
C CYS A 130 -9.67 -28.63 16.25
N GLY A 131 -10.91 -28.31 16.64
CA GLY A 131 -11.59 -28.89 17.79
C GLY A 131 -10.89 -28.50 19.10
N THR A 132 -10.34 -29.47 19.82
CA THR A 132 -9.61 -29.26 21.08
C THR A 132 -8.12 -28.96 20.87
N ALA A 133 -7.59 -29.19 19.68
CA ALA A 133 -6.20 -28.91 19.33
C ALA A 133 -6.04 -27.45 18.85
N SER A 134 -4.86 -26.89 19.04
CA SER A 134 -4.51 -25.58 18.49
C SER A 134 -3.05 -25.50 18.05
N VAL A 135 -2.79 -24.65 17.04
CA VAL A 135 -1.46 -24.28 16.59
C VAL A 135 -1.33 -22.77 16.71
N THR A 136 -0.24 -22.31 17.30
CA THR A 136 0.05 -20.88 17.46
C THR A 136 1.29 -20.50 16.67
N TRP A 137 1.16 -19.49 15.82
CA TRP A 137 2.29 -18.87 15.13
C TRP A 137 2.60 -17.53 15.80
N ASP A 138 3.69 -17.52 16.59
CA ASP A 138 4.27 -16.38 17.26
C ASP A 138 5.79 -16.51 17.34
N GLY A 139 6.48 -15.61 18.02
CA GLY A 139 7.94 -15.64 18.15
C GLY A 139 8.64 -15.68 16.79
N LYS A 140 9.42 -16.72 16.53
CA LYS A 140 10.16 -16.91 15.27
C LYS A 140 9.23 -17.24 14.07
N ASP A 141 8.05 -17.77 14.34
CA ASP A 141 7.09 -18.20 13.32
C ASP A 141 5.96 -17.17 13.12
N LEU A 142 6.14 -15.96 13.67
CA LEU A 142 5.20 -14.85 13.61
C LEU A 142 5.02 -14.37 12.16
N PRO A 143 3.81 -14.44 11.58
CA PRO A 143 3.55 -13.87 10.27
C PRO A 143 3.78 -12.37 10.25
N MET A 144 4.57 -11.87 9.29
CA MET A 144 5.01 -10.48 9.24
C MET A 144 4.50 -9.77 7.98
N VAL A 145 4.12 -8.50 8.13
CA VAL A 145 3.88 -7.59 7.01
C VAL A 145 4.88 -6.44 7.06
N ASN A 146 5.50 -6.14 5.93
CA ASN A 146 6.36 -4.97 5.78
C ASN A 146 5.51 -3.78 5.32
N VAL A 147 5.36 -2.79 6.20
CA VAL A 147 4.73 -1.50 5.87
C VAL A 147 5.83 -0.59 5.33
N ALA A 148 5.79 -0.34 4.04
CA ALA A 148 6.75 0.54 3.37
C ALA A 148 6.52 2.00 3.78
N SER A 149 7.57 2.79 3.82
CA SER A 149 7.45 4.24 3.90
C SER A 149 6.64 4.74 2.71
N VAL A 150 5.85 5.77 2.92
CA VAL A 150 5.42 6.60 1.80
C VAL A 150 6.69 7.34 1.38
N ASP A 151 7.28 6.95 0.27
CA ASP A 151 8.34 7.74 -0.32
C ASP A 151 7.77 9.14 -0.52
N ALA A 152 8.44 10.14 0.05
CA ALA A 152 8.05 11.52 -0.18
C ALA A 152 8.06 11.71 -1.72
N PRO A 153 6.97 12.20 -2.31
CA PRO A 153 6.94 12.36 -3.76
C PRO A 153 8.16 13.16 -4.22
N THR A 154 8.75 12.76 -5.33
CA THR A 154 9.91 13.45 -5.88
C THR A 154 9.58 14.95 -6.00
N PRO A 155 10.45 15.85 -5.51
CA PRO A 155 10.24 17.27 -5.63
C PRO A 155 10.00 17.66 -7.09
N ALA A 156 8.98 18.47 -7.33
CA ALA A 156 8.65 19.00 -8.65
C ALA A 156 9.32 20.37 -8.87
N VAL A 157 9.70 20.64 -10.10
CA VAL A 157 10.03 22.01 -10.52
C VAL A 157 8.72 22.76 -10.75
N VAL A 158 8.44 23.76 -9.92
CA VAL A 158 7.25 24.60 -10.03
C VAL A 158 7.66 25.99 -10.48
N LYS A 159 7.01 26.53 -11.51
CA LYS A 159 7.20 27.90 -11.99
C LYS A 159 5.84 28.61 -11.99
N ALA A 160 5.84 29.87 -11.58
CA ALA A 160 4.67 30.72 -11.63
C ALA A 160 5.02 32.05 -12.25
N SER A 161 4.26 32.49 -13.24
CA SER A 161 4.45 33.72 -13.95
C SER A 161 3.11 34.42 -14.22
N LYS A 162 3.15 35.76 -14.36
CA LYS A 162 2.00 36.49 -14.86
C LYS A 162 1.91 36.31 -16.37
N HIS A 163 0.74 35.88 -16.84
CA HIS A 163 0.45 35.75 -18.27
C HIS A 163 -0.90 36.40 -18.54
N HIS A 164 -0.87 37.58 -19.21
CA HIS A 164 -2.07 38.40 -19.41
C HIS A 164 -2.85 38.68 -18.10
N SER A 165 -4.09 38.25 -18.03
CA SER A 165 -4.97 38.36 -16.87
C SER A 165 -4.98 37.14 -15.95
N ALA A 166 -4.03 36.20 -16.12
CA ALA A 166 -3.93 34.95 -15.39
C ALA A 166 -2.53 34.75 -14.77
N MET A 167 -2.47 33.93 -13.73
CA MET A 167 -1.27 33.31 -13.24
C MET A 167 -1.07 31.98 -14.00
N LYS A 168 0.00 31.88 -14.76
CA LYS A 168 0.41 30.63 -15.41
C LYS A 168 1.27 29.83 -14.43
N VAL A 169 0.84 28.63 -14.11
CA VAL A 169 1.55 27.67 -13.25
C VAL A 169 2.04 26.54 -14.14
N MET A 170 3.31 26.23 -14.06
CA MET A 170 3.93 25.08 -14.71
C MET A 170 4.50 24.18 -13.64
N VAL A 171 4.21 22.89 -13.70
CA VAL A 171 4.70 21.85 -12.80
C VAL A 171 5.37 20.80 -13.65
N ASP A 172 6.59 20.45 -13.31
CA ASP A 172 7.34 19.31 -13.84
C ASP A 172 7.65 18.41 -12.63
N ALA A 173 6.88 17.35 -12.50
CA ALA A 173 6.87 16.46 -11.33
C ALA A 173 7.45 15.06 -11.63
N SER A 174 8.19 14.90 -12.71
CA SER A 174 8.73 13.61 -13.18
C SER A 174 7.65 12.63 -13.67
N SER A 175 8.02 11.80 -14.63
CA SER A 175 7.15 10.77 -15.22
C SER A 175 6.67 9.69 -14.22
N VAL A 176 7.36 9.54 -13.09
CA VAL A 176 6.92 8.64 -11.99
C VAL A 176 5.55 9.05 -11.44
N ASN A 177 5.21 10.33 -11.48
CA ASN A 177 3.94 10.87 -11.03
C ASN A 177 2.93 11.09 -12.17
N ALA A 178 3.19 10.52 -13.36
CA ALA A 178 2.31 10.66 -14.52
C ALA A 178 0.90 10.17 -14.21
N GLY A 179 -0.10 11.00 -14.53
CA GLY A 179 -1.50 10.69 -14.27
C GLY A 179 -1.96 10.90 -12.82
N ASP A 180 -1.08 11.32 -11.91
CA ASP A 180 -1.45 11.58 -10.53
C ASP A 180 -2.22 12.89 -10.38
N LYS A 181 -3.07 12.91 -9.35
CA LYS A 181 -3.83 14.09 -8.97
C LYS A 181 -3.05 14.97 -7.99
N VAL A 182 -2.74 16.18 -8.41
CA VAL A 182 -2.11 17.19 -7.57
C VAL A 182 -3.12 18.23 -7.09
N VAL A 183 -2.82 18.82 -5.92
CA VAL A 183 -3.55 19.94 -5.35
C VAL A 183 -2.68 21.18 -5.45
N LEU A 184 -3.19 22.24 -6.08
CA LEU A 184 -2.56 23.55 -6.12
C LEU A 184 -3.22 24.46 -5.08
N GLU A 185 -2.43 24.92 -4.12
CA GLU A 185 -2.84 25.91 -3.13
C GLU A 185 -2.25 27.26 -3.52
N LEU A 186 -3.11 28.20 -3.88
CA LEU A 186 -2.68 29.55 -4.24
C LEU A 186 -2.87 30.48 -3.04
N ALA A 187 -1.84 31.24 -2.71
CA ALA A 187 -1.88 32.22 -1.64
C ALA A 187 -1.52 33.62 -2.15
N SER A 188 -2.17 34.62 -1.58
CA SER A 188 -1.89 36.04 -1.81
C SER A 188 -1.78 36.73 -0.45
N GLU A 189 -0.76 37.55 -0.27
CA GLU A 189 -0.49 38.24 1.00
C GLU A 189 -0.45 37.25 2.21
N GLY A 190 0.17 36.07 2.01
CA GLY A 190 0.33 35.02 3.04
C GLY A 190 -0.94 34.24 3.38
N LYS A 191 -2.08 34.48 2.73
CA LYS A 191 -3.33 33.79 2.97
C LYS A 191 -3.68 32.91 1.76
N THR A 192 -4.07 31.65 2.00
CA THR A 192 -4.59 30.77 0.95
C THR A 192 -5.91 31.32 0.45
N VAL A 193 -5.93 31.69 -0.83
CA VAL A 193 -7.09 32.32 -1.48
C VAL A 193 -7.83 31.35 -2.41
N ARG A 194 -7.16 30.31 -2.90
CA ARG A 194 -7.76 29.31 -3.76
C ARG A 194 -7.07 27.97 -3.63
N VAL A 195 -7.86 26.90 -3.64
CA VAL A 195 -7.38 25.51 -3.73
C VAL A 195 -8.06 24.86 -4.93
N MET A 196 -7.30 24.15 -5.73
CA MET A 196 -7.80 23.46 -6.91
C MET A 196 -7.03 22.17 -7.17
N SER A 197 -7.71 21.17 -7.71
CA SER A 197 -7.08 19.89 -8.10
C SER A 197 -6.89 19.83 -9.61
N ARG A 198 -5.80 19.20 -10.06
CA ARG A 198 -5.48 18.95 -11.46
C ARG A 198 -4.81 17.58 -11.60
N MET A 199 -4.88 17.01 -12.79
CA MET A 199 -4.16 15.78 -13.13
C MET A 199 -2.86 16.17 -13.84
N LEU A 200 -1.78 15.47 -13.51
CA LEU A 200 -0.55 15.51 -14.29
C LEU A 200 -0.75 14.76 -15.61
N ASN A 201 -0.08 15.18 -16.67
CA ASN A 201 -0.13 14.48 -17.97
C ASN A 201 0.70 13.17 -17.95
N GLY A 202 0.80 12.49 -19.08
CA GLY A 202 1.57 11.24 -19.23
C GLY A 202 3.08 11.36 -19.03
N GLN A 203 3.63 12.58 -18.94
CA GLN A 203 5.03 12.87 -18.61
C GLN A 203 5.22 13.34 -17.15
N GLY A 204 4.14 13.54 -16.39
CA GLY A 204 4.19 14.09 -15.05
C GLY A 204 4.13 15.63 -15.01
N ASP A 205 3.76 16.27 -16.13
CA ASP A 205 3.70 17.72 -16.25
C ASP A 205 2.29 18.25 -16.06
N LEU A 206 2.20 19.53 -15.70
CA LEU A 206 0.96 20.28 -15.67
C LEU A 206 1.23 21.73 -16.10
N VAL A 207 0.36 22.25 -16.96
CA VAL A 207 0.24 23.69 -17.21
C VAL A 207 -1.18 24.10 -16.82
N ALA A 208 -1.29 25.07 -15.90
CA ALA A 208 -2.56 25.60 -15.46
C ALA A 208 -2.55 27.12 -15.53
N GLU A 209 -3.64 27.70 -16.05
CA GLU A 209 -3.88 29.13 -16.00
C GLU A 209 -4.98 29.43 -14.99
N VAL A 210 -4.69 30.33 -14.07
CA VAL A 210 -5.60 30.74 -13.01
C VAL A 210 -5.88 32.23 -13.14
N PRO A 211 -7.11 32.65 -13.40
CA PRO A 211 -7.44 34.07 -13.49
C PRO A 211 -6.93 34.86 -12.28
N MET A 212 -6.40 36.06 -12.51
CA MET A 212 -5.91 36.93 -11.42
C MET A 212 -7.02 37.36 -10.45
N ARG A 213 -8.27 37.31 -10.89
CA ARG A 213 -9.46 37.54 -10.07
C ARG A 213 -10.52 36.50 -10.37
N GLY A 214 -11.25 36.09 -9.36
CA GLY A 214 -12.32 35.11 -9.55
C GLY A 214 -13.07 34.83 -8.27
N LYS A 215 -13.95 33.82 -8.34
CA LYS A 215 -14.68 33.28 -7.18
C LYS A 215 -14.17 31.87 -6.85
N THR A 216 -14.08 31.58 -5.58
CA THR A 216 -13.83 30.22 -5.08
C THR A 216 -15.09 29.37 -5.26
N ALA A 217 -14.99 28.06 -5.11
CA ALA A 217 -16.16 27.17 -5.11
C ALA A 217 -17.18 27.50 -4.01
N LYS A 218 -16.74 28.17 -2.94
CA LYS A 218 -17.61 28.67 -1.84
C LYS A 218 -18.17 30.06 -2.08
N GLY A 219 -17.96 30.65 -3.28
CA GLY A 219 -18.50 31.96 -3.67
C GLY A 219 -17.67 33.17 -3.23
N SER A 220 -16.62 33.00 -2.43
CA SER A 220 -15.73 34.09 -1.98
C SER A 220 -14.87 34.60 -3.15
N THR A 221 -14.75 35.93 -3.29
CA THR A 221 -13.88 36.54 -4.30
C THR A 221 -12.42 36.41 -3.88
N TYR A 222 -11.55 36.08 -4.82
CA TYR A 222 -10.10 36.10 -4.63
C TYR A 222 -9.41 37.02 -5.63
N VAL A 223 -8.24 37.55 -5.26
CA VAL A 223 -7.35 38.34 -6.10
C VAL A 223 -5.94 37.80 -5.94
N LEU A 224 -5.30 37.46 -7.06
CA LEU A 224 -3.88 37.15 -7.13
C LEU A 224 -3.14 38.44 -7.56
N ARG A 225 -1.98 38.64 -7.00
CA ARG A 225 -1.11 39.77 -7.27
C ARG A 225 0.30 39.27 -7.50
N GLU A 226 1.16 40.10 -8.01
CA GLU A 226 2.60 39.88 -7.99
C GLU A 226 3.05 39.53 -6.57
N GLY A 227 3.91 38.54 -6.40
CA GLY A 227 4.26 37.99 -5.10
C GLY A 227 3.29 36.90 -4.57
N SER A 228 2.16 36.66 -5.25
CA SER A 228 1.32 35.49 -4.91
C SER A 228 2.07 34.18 -5.13
N THR A 229 1.84 33.21 -4.25
CA THR A 229 2.52 31.90 -4.30
C THR A 229 1.57 30.78 -4.73
N VAL A 230 2.13 29.75 -5.32
CA VAL A 230 1.49 28.46 -5.55
C VAL A 230 2.30 27.38 -4.86
N THR A 231 1.63 26.56 -4.05
CA THR A 231 2.18 25.34 -3.47
C THR A 231 1.51 24.15 -4.13
N VAL A 232 2.29 23.23 -4.65
CA VAL A 232 1.81 22.01 -5.29
C VAL A 232 1.97 20.84 -4.32
N LYS A 233 0.89 20.12 -4.09
CA LYS A 233 0.86 18.95 -3.21
C LYS A 233 0.45 17.70 -3.97
N LEU A 234 1.12 16.60 -3.71
CA LEU A 234 0.80 15.25 -4.16
C LEU A 234 0.60 14.36 -2.93
N SER A 235 -0.54 13.68 -2.84
CA SER A 235 -0.88 12.82 -1.68
C SER A 235 -0.72 13.51 -0.32
N GLY A 236 -0.96 14.83 -0.25
CA GLY A 236 -0.82 15.65 0.96
C GLY A 236 0.58 16.21 1.22
N HIS A 237 1.61 15.74 0.51
CA HIS A 237 3.00 16.23 0.63
C HIS A 237 3.25 17.37 -0.34
N THR A 238 3.93 18.43 0.12
CA THR A 238 4.39 19.50 -0.76
C THR A 238 5.51 19.00 -1.65
N ILE A 239 5.30 19.03 -2.97
CA ILE A 239 6.29 18.64 -3.97
C ILE A 239 6.99 19.83 -4.61
N GLY A 240 6.45 21.02 -4.48
CA GLY A 240 7.08 22.24 -4.96
C GLY A 240 6.28 23.49 -4.63
N THR A 241 6.97 24.64 -4.66
CA THR A 241 6.38 25.96 -4.43
C THR A 241 7.02 26.96 -5.38
N ALA A 242 6.24 27.90 -5.91
CA ALA A 242 6.74 29.02 -6.69
C ALA A 242 6.02 30.33 -6.33
N THR A 243 6.74 31.43 -6.48
CA THR A 243 6.19 32.77 -6.34
C THR A 243 6.02 33.38 -7.72
N MET A 244 4.89 34.00 -7.98
CA MET A 244 4.63 34.71 -9.22
C MET A 244 5.47 35.97 -9.28
N GLY A 245 6.46 35.98 -10.17
CA GLY A 245 7.26 37.16 -10.47
C GLY A 245 6.54 38.16 -11.36
N ALA A 246 7.11 39.35 -11.51
CA ALA A 246 6.73 40.31 -12.52
C ALA A 246 6.85 39.67 -13.90
N GLY A 247 5.80 39.74 -14.72
CA GLY A 247 5.86 39.27 -16.10
C GLY A 247 6.99 39.97 -16.83
N SER A 248 7.94 39.25 -17.42
CA SER A 248 8.88 39.88 -18.36
C SER A 248 8.05 40.39 -19.53
N THR A 249 7.95 41.71 -19.68
CA THR A 249 7.56 42.36 -20.90
C THR A 249 8.72 42.20 -21.85
N SER A 250 8.77 41.10 -22.61
CA SER A 250 9.57 41.04 -23.83
C SER A 250 8.87 41.97 -24.82
N GLY A 251 9.35 43.19 -24.94
CA GLY A 251 9.00 44.08 -26.02
C GLY A 251 9.39 43.43 -27.36
N HIS A 252 8.47 43.45 -28.27
CA HIS A 252 8.67 43.43 -29.71
C HIS A 252 8.23 44.77 -30.23
#